data_580f57e1c3e326f0747b7f11b5311651
#
_entry.id   580f57e1c3e326f0747b7f11b5311651
#
_cell.length_a   1.000
_cell.length_b   1.000
_cell.length_c   1.000
_cell.angle_alpha   90.00
_cell.angle_beta   90.00
_cell.angle_gamma   90.00
#
_symmetry.space_group_name_H-M   'P 1'
#
loop_
_entity.id
_entity.type
_entity.pdbx_description
1 polymer ?
#
loop_
_entity_poly.entity_id
_entity_poly.type
_entity_poly.pdbx_seq_one_letter_code
_entity_poly.pdbx_strand_id
1 'polypeptide(L)'
;MMIRLLFVLSVLAALNTVAPAGTLEDVRARGKLLCGVNPGLQGFAAKAADGTWAGFDVDFCKAVAAAVLGDGAKAEFVPVNAQERFDKLKSGAIDLLARNTTWTMERETKTGIRFAGVSYHDGQGFIVKKLLGVNTALNLTGAAICFLSGTTTQANVEDFFREKEMSFVPVTFDKIDDLVKAFDESKCDTYTADLSQLYAIRLKLANPNDSIVLPDVISKEPLGPAVRQGDEQWFNIVRWTLFALIDAEESEIRAGTVDALKAESKKPDVRRILGLEGTFGADLGLDADWAARAIKAAGNYGEIFERNLGKGSALAIERGINAQWNGGGLLYAPPIR
;
A
#
# COMPACT_ATOMS: atom_id res chain seq x y z
N MET A 1 -32.24 40.95 -63.97
CA MET A 1 -32.49 39.81 -63.13
C MET A 1 -31.14 39.49 -62.40
N MET A 2 -30.94 40.07 -61.20
CA MET A 2 -29.69 40.00 -60.47
C MET A 2 -29.84 38.91 -59.35
N ILE A 3 -29.07 37.85 -59.49
CA ILE A 3 -29.02 36.78 -58.49
C ILE A 3 -28.03 37.21 -57.39
N ARG A 4 -28.51 37.44 -56.15
CA ARG A 4 -27.67 37.68 -54.93
C ARG A 4 -27.24 36.37 -54.38
N LEU A 5 -25.93 36.07 -54.47
CA LEU A 5 -25.29 34.94 -53.75
C LEU A 5 -25.10 35.34 -52.28
N LEU A 6 -25.80 34.67 -51.38
CA LEU A 6 -25.55 34.75 -49.93
C LEU A 6 -24.44 33.77 -49.56
N PHE A 7 -23.27 34.28 -49.18
CA PHE A 7 -22.21 33.51 -48.53
C PHE A 7 -22.57 33.30 -47.02
N VAL A 8 -22.91 32.09 -46.66
CA VAL A 8 -23.06 31.71 -45.25
C VAL A 8 -21.68 31.33 -44.73
N LEU A 9 -21.08 32.19 -43.88
CA LEU A 9 -19.83 31.93 -43.20
C LEU A 9 -20.13 31.05 -41.97
N SER A 10 -19.88 29.73 -42.07
CA SER A 10 -19.97 28.82 -40.93
C SER A 10 -18.73 28.98 -40.06
N VAL A 11 -18.86 29.65 -38.93
CA VAL A 11 -17.84 29.70 -37.87
C VAL A 11 -17.87 28.39 -37.13
N LEU A 12 -16.91 27.49 -37.44
CA LEU A 12 -16.64 26.33 -36.57
C LEU A 12 -15.98 26.83 -35.27
N ALA A 13 -16.75 26.95 -34.21
CA ALA A 13 -16.21 27.08 -32.86
C ALA A 13 -15.55 25.76 -32.47
N ALA A 14 -14.22 25.71 -32.54
CA ALA A 14 -13.44 24.61 -31.98
C ALA A 14 -13.66 24.63 -30.45
N LEU A 15 -14.52 23.77 -29.95
CA LEU A 15 -14.61 23.45 -28.53
C LEU A 15 -13.28 22.78 -28.13
N ASN A 16 -12.35 23.58 -27.65
CA ASN A 16 -11.20 23.05 -26.93
C ASN A 16 -11.74 22.36 -25.65
N THR A 17 -12.02 21.06 -25.73
CA THR A 17 -12.21 20.25 -24.55
C THR A 17 -10.84 20.20 -23.84
N VAL A 18 -10.68 21.05 -22.81
CA VAL A 18 -9.57 20.92 -21.88
C VAL A 18 -9.73 19.53 -21.25
N ALA A 19 -8.83 18.61 -21.58
CA ALA A 19 -8.78 17.33 -20.89
C ALA A 19 -8.69 17.63 -19.38
N PRO A 20 -9.41 16.89 -18.52
CA PRO A 20 -9.28 17.09 -17.09
C PRO A 20 -7.79 16.96 -16.70
N ALA A 21 -7.30 17.88 -15.88
CA ALA A 21 -5.95 17.85 -15.37
C ALA A 21 -5.71 16.48 -14.73
N GLY A 22 -4.54 15.87 -15.00
CA GLY A 22 -4.17 14.58 -14.42
C GLY A 22 -3.86 14.72 -12.92
N THR A 23 -3.78 13.61 -12.22
CA THR A 23 -3.46 13.63 -10.78
C THR A 23 -2.10 14.27 -10.51
N LEU A 24 -1.13 14.14 -11.42
CA LEU A 24 0.19 14.77 -11.30
C LEU A 24 0.07 16.29 -11.23
N GLU A 25 -0.72 16.90 -12.13
CA GLU A 25 -0.94 18.34 -12.18
C GLU A 25 -1.66 18.84 -10.93
N ASP A 26 -2.68 18.12 -10.45
CA ASP A 26 -3.41 18.45 -9.23
C ASP A 26 -2.51 18.42 -7.99
N VAL A 27 -1.67 17.40 -7.86
CA VAL A 27 -0.69 17.25 -6.76
C VAL A 27 0.34 18.38 -6.80
N ARG A 28 0.83 18.74 -7.99
CA ARG A 28 1.79 19.86 -8.16
C ARG A 28 1.15 21.20 -7.86
N ALA A 29 -0.04 21.45 -8.37
CA ALA A 29 -0.77 22.71 -8.14
C ALA A 29 -1.09 22.91 -6.66
N ARG A 30 -1.45 21.85 -5.95
CA ARG A 30 -1.74 21.83 -4.53
C ARG A 30 -0.46 21.90 -3.67
N GLY A 31 0.67 21.45 -4.20
CA GLY A 31 1.96 21.40 -3.50
C GLY A 31 2.06 20.29 -2.45
N LYS A 32 1.14 19.34 -2.43
CA LYS A 32 1.12 18.20 -1.51
C LYS A 32 0.39 16.99 -2.10
N LEU A 33 0.82 15.79 -1.68
CA LEU A 33 0.22 14.49 -2.01
C LEU A 33 -0.79 14.10 -0.93
N LEU A 34 -2.04 13.87 -1.29
CA LEU A 34 -3.04 13.31 -0.37
C LEU A 34 -2.99 11.78 -0.41
N CYS A 35 -2.42 11.17 0.63
CA CYS A 35 -2.24 9.74 0.71
C CYS A 35 -3.23 9.12 1.70
N GLY A 36 -4.12 8.24 1.21
CA GLY A 36 -5.04 7.46 2.03
C GLY A 36 -4.30 6.34 2.75
N VAL A 37 -4.35 6.34 4.08
CA VAL A 37 -3.63 5.39 4.94
C VAL A 37 -4.57 4.73 5.95
N ASN A 38 -4.12 3.63 6.56
CA ASN A 38 -4.85 3.00 7.66
C ASN A 38 -4.94 3.97 8.85
N PRO A 39 -6.09 4.09 9.54
CA PRO A 39 -6.25 5.02 10.65
C PRO A 39 -5.41 4.69 11.90
N GLY A 40 -4.86 3.46 12.02
CA GLY A 40 -4.10 3.11 13.23
C GLY A 40 -3.59 1.67 13.26
N LEU A 41 -2.93 1.20 12.18
CA LEU A 41 -2.27 -0.11 12.12
C LEU A 41 -0.76 0.06 12.31
N GLN A 42 -0.26 -0.32 13.47
CA GLN A 42 1.18 -0.26 13.77
C GLN A 42 1.99 -1.04 12.75
N GLY A 43 3.13 -0.51 12.35
CA GLY A 43 3.98 -1.06 11.30
C GLY A 43 3.58 -0.63 9.88
N PHE A 44 2.30 -0.39 9.58
CA PHE A 44 1.85 0.07 8.25
C PHE A 44 1.53 1.57 8.23
N ALA A 45 0.61 2.02 9.07
CA ALA A 45 0.32 3.43 9.26
C ALA A 45 -0.24 3.65 10.66
N ALA A 46 0.50 4.35 11.49
CA ALA A 46 0.08 4.71 12.84
C ALA A 46 0.51 6.14 13.15
N LYS A 47 -0.35 6.86 13.86
CA LYS A 47 -0.07 8.22 14.32
C LYS A 47 0.41 8.16 15.76
N ALA A 48 1.60 8.69 16.01
CA ALA A 48 2.16 8.82 17.35
C ALA A 48 1.44 9.92 18.16
N ALA A 49 1.66 9.97 19.47
CA ALA A 49 1.03 10.94 20.36
C ALA A 49 1.37 12.40 20.03
N ASP A 50 2.55 12.65 19.44
CA ASP A 50 2.97 13.97 18.95
C ASP A 50 2.35 14.35 17.60
N GLY A 51 1.52 13.48 17.03
CA GLY A 51 0.87 13.70 15.74
C GLY A 51 1.67 13.21 14.53
N THR A 52 2.88 12.70 14.70
CA THR A 52 3.73 12.18 13.62
C THR A 52 3.21 10.84 13.10
N TRP A 53 3.14 10.68 11.78
CA TRP A 53 2.81 9.42 11.14
C TRP A 53 4.07 8.60 10.85
N ALA A 54 3.98 7.29 11.12
CA ALA A 54 5.03 6.32 10.82
C ALA A 54 4.42 5.00 10.31
N GLY A 55 5.19 4.27 9.52
CA GLY A 55 4.82 2.95 9.01
C GLY A 55 5.26 2.72 7.57
N PHE A 56 5.14 1.49 7.12
CA PHE A 56 5.54 1.01 5.80
C PHE A 56 4.79 1.76 4.67
N ASP A 57 3.47 1.87 4.79
CA ASP A 57 2.63 2.61 3.83
C ASP A 57 2.89 4.12 3.89
N VAL A 58 3.16 4.65 5.09
CA VAL A 58 3.52 6.07 5.31
C VAL A 58 4.83 6.41 4.61
N ASP A 59 5.84 5.56 4.73
CA ASP A 59 7.14 5.79 4.09
C ASP A 59 7.04 5.66 2.56
N PHE A 60 6.20 4.77 2.05
CA PHE A 60 5.90 4.73 0.61
C PHE A 60 5.23 6.03 0.12
N CYS A 61 4.27 6.59 0.86
CA CYS A 61 3.67 7.89 0.52
C CYS A 61 4.72 9.01 0.50
N LYS A 62 5.66 9.02 1.47
CA LYS A 62 6.79 9.98 1.49
C LYS A 62 7.69 9.81 0.27
N ALA A 63 7.96 8.56 -0.16
CA ALA A 63 8.74 8.28 -1.37
C ALA A 63 8.08 8.87 -2.62
N VAL A 64 6.77 8.65 -2.80
CA VAL A 64 6.01 9.22 -3.93
C VAL A 64 5.98 10.75 -3.87
N ALA A 65 5.74 11.35 -2.69
CA ALA A 65 5.79 12.80 -2.52
C ALA A 65 7.17 13.39 -2.87
N ALA A 66 8.25 12.73 -2.44
CA ALA A 66 9.61 13.15 -2.77
C ALA A 66 9.91 13.03 -4.27
N ALA A 67 9.46 11.95 -4.92
CA ALA A 67 9.60 11.77 -6.37
C ALA A 67 8.94 12.91 -7.16
N VAL A 68 7.72 13.31 -6.76
CA VAL A 68 6.88 14.26 -7.51
C VAL A 68 7.14 15.71 -7.12
N LEU A 69 7.33 16.00 -5.83
CA LEU A 69 7.37 17.34 -5.25
C LEU A 69 8.75 17.71 -4.66
N GLY A 70 9.73 16.79 -4.76
CA GLY A 70 11.09 17.00 -4.25
C GLY A 70 11.25 16.84 -2.74
N ASP A 71 10.16 16.62 -1.98
CA ASP A 71 10.19 16.55 -0.52
C ASP A 71 9.15 15.56 0.01
N GLY A 72 9.59 14.56 0.77
CA GLY A 72 8.72 13.57 1.41
C GLY A 72 7.79 14.15 2.48
N ALA A 73 8.15 15.28 3.08
CA ALA A 73 7.32 16.00 4.05
C ALA A 73 6.03 16.58 3.43
N LYS A 74 5.96 16.65 2.09
CA LYS A 74 4.76 17.06 1.35
C LYS A 74 3.71 15.96 1.21
N ALA A 75 3.89 14.79 1.80
CA ALA A 75 2.84 13.80 1.96
C ALA A 75 1.89 14.20 3.09
N GLU A 76 0.61 14.38 2.77
CA GLU A 76 -0.47 14.57 3.74
C GLU A 76 -1.21 13.24 3.90
N PHE A 77 -1.29 12.73 5.12
CA PHE A 77 -1.88 11.43 5.41
C PHE A 77 -3.35 11.60 5.77
N VAL A 78 -4.23 10.97 4.97
CA VAL A 78 -5.68 10.97 5.14
C VAL A 78 -6.10 9.60 5.67
N PRO A 79 -6.50 9.48 6.95
CA PRO A 79 -7.00 8.22 7.49
C PRO A 79 -8.28 7.79 6.77
N VAL A 80 -8.30 6.55 6.28
CA VAL A 80 -9.47 5.96 5.61
C VAL A 80 -9.75 4.56 6.17
N ASN A 81 -11.01 4.27 6.47
CA ASN A 81 -11.42 2.93 6.92
C ASN A 81 -11.55 1.95 5.73
N ALA A 82 -11.88 0.69 6.03
CA ALA A 82 -11.96 -0.36 5.00
C ALA A 82 -13.12 -0.15 4.03
N GLN A 83 -14.23 0.42 4.48
CA GLN A 83 -15.44 0.60 3.69
C GLN A 83 -15.34 1.79 2.73
N GLU A 84 -14.75 2.92 3.19
CA GLU A 84 -14.74 4.18 2.42
C GLU A 84 -13.52 4.38 1.50
N ARG A 85 -12.44 3.59 1.67
CA ARG A 85 -11.15 3.81 1.00
C ARG A 85 -11.23 3.91 -0.52
N PHE A 86 -12.05 3.05 -1.15
CA PHE A 86 -12.17 3.03 -2.61
C PHE A 86 -12.98 4.23 -3.12
N ASP A 87 -14.05 4.62 -2.42
CA ASP A 87 -14.83 5.80 -2.79
C ASP A 87 -14.03 7.09 -2.60
N LYS A 88 -13.20 7.18 -1.55
CA LYS A 88 -12.28 8.31 -1.33
C LYS A 88 -11.24 8.41 -2.46
N LEU A 89 -10.69 7.26 -2.91
CA LEU A 89 -9.76 7.25 -4.03
C LEU A 89 -10.47 7.63 -5.34
N LYS A 90 -11.62 7.01 -5.62
CA LYS A 90 -12.40 7.25 -6.84
C LYS A 90 -12.87 8.69 -6.96
N SER A 91 -13.30 9.31 -5.87
CA SER A 91 -13.78 10.71 -5.86
C SER A 91 -12.66 11.76 -5.95
N GLY A 92 -11.38 11.37 -5.83
CA GLY A 92 -10.26 12.29 -5.78
C GLY A 92 -10.04 12.95 -4.40
N ALA A 93 -10.71 12.47 -3.35
CA ALA A 93 -10.44 12.91 -1.98
C ALA A 93 -9.04 12.48 -1.49
N ILE A 94 -8.45 11.48 -2.13
CA ILE A 94 -7.05 11.07 -2.01
C ILE A 94 -6.48 10.81 -3.41
N ASP A 95 -5.18 11.00 -3.58
CA ASP A 95 -4.47 10.80 -4.85
C ASP A 95 -3.90 9.38 -4.96
N LEU A 96 -3.54 8.81 -3.82
CA LEU A 96 -2.91 7.51 -3.65
C LEU A 96 -3.54 6.81 -2.45
N LEU A 97 -3.85 5.53 -2.59
CA LEU A 97 -4.24 4.66 -1.48
C LEU A 97 -3.06 3.72 -1.16
N ALA A 98 -2.36 3.95 -0.05
CA ALA A 98 -1.37 3.06 0.53
C ALA A 98 -1.87 2.65 1.92
N ARG A 99 -2.59 1.50 1.97
CA ARG A 99 -3.38 1.11 3.14
C ARG A 99 -3.54 -0.39 3.22
N ASN A 100 -2.45 -1.13 3.33
CA ASN A 100 -2.48 -2.60 3.45
C ASN A 100 -3.69 -3.22 2.70
N THR A 101 -3.84 -2.89 1.42
CA THR A 101 -5.02 -3.25 0.62
C THR A 101 -4.69 -4.40 -0.32
N THR A 102 -5.39 -5.52 -0.16
CA THR A 102 -5.23 -6.71 -1.00
C THR A 102 -5.67 -6.45 -2.43
N TRP A 103 -4.81 -6.75 -3.38
CA TRP A 103 -5.13 -6.75 -4.80
C TRP A 103 -5.96 -7.96 -5.15
N THR A 104 -7.20 -7.75 -5.55
CA THR A 104 -8.10 -8.79 -6.07
C THR A 104 -8.67 -8.37 -7.42
N MET A 105 -9.03 -9.36 -8.25
CA MET A 105 -9.69 -9.10 -9.53
C MET A 105 -10.96 -8.26 -9.35
N GLU A 106 -11.77 -8.60 -8.35
CA GLU A 106 -13.01 -7.87 -8.08
C GLU A 106 -12.78 -6.39 -7.77
N ARG A 107 -11.81 -6.09 -6.89
CA ARG A 107 -11.46 -4.70 -6.54
C ARG A 107 -11.00 -3.92 -7.76
N GLU A 108 -10.12 -4.50 -8.57
CA GLU A 108 -9.59 -3.81 -9.74
C GLU A 108 -10.64 -3.63 -10.85
N THR A 109 -11.54 -4.60 -11.06
CA THR A 109 -12.51 -4.54 -12.16
C THR A 109 -13.81 -3.82 -11.81
N LYS A 110 -14.21 -3.78 -10.53
CA LYS A 110 -15.51 -3.23 -10.12
C LYS A 110 -15.43 -1.85 -9.43
N THR A 111 -14.29 -1.50 -8.83
CA THR A 111 -14.25 -0.30 -7.98
C THR A 111 -13.64 0.94 -8.65
N GLY A 112 -13.19 0.84 -9.89
CA GLY A 112 -12.61 1.97 -10.63
C GLY A 112 -11.21 2.38 -10.14
N ILE A 113 -10.49 1.44 -9.53
CA ILE A 113 -9.11 1.61 -9.06
C ILE A 113 -8.17 0.68 -9.82
N ARG A 114 -6.85 0.95 -9.71
CA ARG A 114 -5.80 0.13 -10.30
C ARG A 114 -4.64 -0.03 -9.32
N PHE A 115 -4.21 -1.26 -9.10
CA PHE A 115 -3.07 -1.54 -8.23
C PHE A 115 -1.75 -1.30 -8.96
N ALA A 116 -0.86 -0.53 -8.36
CA ALA A 116 0.42 -0.16 -8.96
C ALA A 116 1.51 -1.25 -8.81
N GLY A 117 1.25 -2.27 -8.03
CA GLY A 117 2.14 -3.41 -7.78
C GLY A 117 1.86 -4.04 -6.42
N VAL A 118 2.58 -5.10 -6.10
CA VAL A 118 2.55 -5.71 -4.77
C VAL A 118 3.68 -5.11 -3.95
N SER A 119 3.34 -4.41 -2.87
CA SER A 119 4.32 -3.86 -1.92
C SER A 119 4.60 -4.80 -0.75
N TYR A 120 3.67 -5.72 -0.43
CA TYR A 120 3.83 -6.69 0.63
C TYR A 120 3.03 -7.96 0.31
N HIS A 121 3.67 -9.11 0.34
CA HIS A 121 3.05 -10.43 0.21
C HIS A 121 2.63 -10.92 1.59
N ASP A 122 1.33 -11.05 1.81
CA ASP A 122 0.75 -11.50 3.08
C ASP A 122 -0.15 -12.73 2.86
N GLY A 123 -0.73 -13.20 3.93
CA GLY A 123 -1.74 -14.24 3.97
C GLY A 123 -2.65 -14.01 5.16
N GLN A 124 -3.87 -14.55 5.11
CA GLN A 124 -4.79 -14.49 6.23
C GLN A 124 -4.54 -15.62 7.21
N GLY A 125 -4.59 -15.31 8.51
CA GLY A 125 -4.44 -16.26 9.61
C GLY A 125 -5.42 -15.99 10.76
N PHE A 126 -5.10 -16.56 11.92
CA PHE A 126 -5.93 -16.46 13.12
C PHE A 126 -5.08 -16.13 14.35
N ILE A 127 -5.60 -15.32 15.25
CA ILE A 127 -5.06 -15.12 16.60
C ILE A 127 -6.06 -15.65 17.61
N VAL A 128 -5.58 -16.47 18.57
CA VAL A 128 -6.37 -17.07 19.62
C VAL A 128 -5.76 -16.80 20.98
N LYS A 129 -6.56 -16.88 22.03
CA LYS A 129 -6.03 -16.90 23.41
C LYS A 129 -5.40 -18.26 23.70
N LYS A 130 -4.20 -18.30 24.25
CA LYS A 130 -3.46 -19.54 24.56
C LYS A 130 -4.24 -20.49 25.46
N LEU A 131 -5.06 -19.93 26.33
CA LEU A 131 -5.89 -20.69 27.26
C LEU A 131 -6.90 -21.62 26.55
N LEU A 132 -7.26 -21.35 25.27
CA LEU A 132 -8.15 -22.22 24.49
C LEU A 132 -7.47 -23.53 24.06
N GLY A 133 -6.15 -23.64 24.16
CA GLY A 133 -5.39 -24.82 23.77
C GLY A 133 -5.43 -25.13 22.26
N VAL A 134 -5.86 -24.18 21.44
CA VAL A 134 -5.94 -24.31 19.99
C VAL A 134 -4.58 -24.02 19.37
N ASN A 135 -4.12 -24.90 18.45
CA ASN A 135 -2.82 -24.79 17.79
C ASN A 135 -2.89 -24.85 16.25
N THR A 136 -4.07 -25.04 15.70
CA THR A 136 -4.35 -25.02 14.25
C THR A 136 -5.76 -24.48 13.98
N ALA A 137 -5.96 -23.82 12.84
CA ALA A 137 -7.26 -23.35 12.40
C ALA A 137 -8.30 -24.47 12.26
N LEU A 138 -7.87 -25.71 12.03
CA LEU A 138 -8.75 -26.86 11.96
C LEU A 138 -9.47 -27.19 13.28
N ASN A 139 -9.00 -26.67 14.40
CA ASN A 139 -9.66 -26.83 15.71
C ASN A 139 -10.69 -25.72 16.01
N LEU A 140 -11.02 -24.84 15.05
CA LEU A 140 -11.92 -23.70 15.26
C LEU A 140 -13.37 -23.99 14.83
N THR A 141 -13.76 -25.25 14.67
CA THR A 141 -15.18 -25.59 14.36
C THR A 141 -16.11 -25.08 15.46
N GLY A 142 -17.16 -24.34 15.05
CA GLY A 142 -18.15 -23.74 15.94
C GLY A 142 -17.72 -22.46 16.64
N ALA A 143 -16.46 -22.02 16.45
CA ALA A 143 -15.93 -20.82 17.09
C ALA A 143 -16.63 -19.53 16.65
N ALA A 144 -16.76 -18.57 17.56
CA ALA A 144 -17.10 -17.19 17.27
C ALA A 144 -15.87 -16.47 16.72
N ILE A 145 -15.92 -16.05 15.45
CA ILE A 145 -14.78 -15.46 14.72
C ILE A 145 -15.02 -13.98 14.48
N CYS A 146 -14.17 -13.14 15.07
CA CYS A 146 -14.16 -11.70 14.84
C CYS A 146 -13.39 -11.33 13.56
N PHE A 147 -13.91 -10.38 12.75
CA PHE A 147 -13.22 -9.77 11.62
C PHE A 147 -13.81 -8.40 11.24
N LEU A 148 -13.05 -7.64 10.45
CA LEU A 148 -13.48 -6.33 9.95
C LEU A 148 -14.35 -6.49 8.68
N SER A 149 -15.47 -5.75 8.64
CA SER A 149 -16.27 -5.59 7.43
C SER A 149 -15.52 -4.82 6.32
N GLY A 150 -15.91 -5.03 5.06
CA GLY A 150 -15.31 -4.36 3.90
C GLY A 150 -13.89 -4.84 3.55
N THR A 151 -13.48 -6.00 4.09
CA THR A 151 -12.19 -6.65 3.81
C THR A 151 -12.38 -7.94 3.00
N THR A 152 -11.28 -8.56 2.54
CA THR A 152 -11.27 -9.91 1.94
C THR A 152 -11.51 -11.00 2.98
N THR A 153 -11.31 -10.66 4.24
CA THR A 153 -11.24 -11.59 5.37
C THR A 153 -12.49 -12.46 5.52
N GLN A 154 -13.69 -11.87 5.34
CA GLN A 154 -14.93 -12.60 5.44
C GLN A 154 -15.04 -13.70 4.37
N ALA A 155 -14.83 -13.35 3.11
CA ALA A 155 -14.92 -14.31 2.01
C ALA A 155 -13.91 -15.46 2.18
N ASN A 156 -12.68 -15.14 2.58
CA ASN A 156 -11.64 -16.14 2.79
C ASN A 156 -11.97 -17.11 3.94
N VAL A 157 -12.48 -16.61 5.07
CA VAL A 157 -12.85 -17.49 6.20
C VAL A 157 -14.07 -18.36 5.84
N GLU A 158 -15.06 -17.81 5.13
CA GLU A 158 -16.22 -18.56 4.64
C GLU A 158 -15.78 -19.68 3.70
N ASP A 159 -14.88 -19.39 2.75
CA ASP A 159 -14.36 -20.38 1.81
C ASP A 159 -13.55 -21.48 2.51
N PHE A 160 -12.65 -21.11 3.42
CA PHE A 160 -11.85 -22.07 4.19
C PHE A 160 -12.71 -23.01 5.02
N PHE A 161 -13.68 -22.47 5.78
CA PHE A 161 -14.54 -23.28 6.64
C PHE A 161 -15.46 -24.18 5.83
N ARG A 162 -15.98 -23.69 4.70
CA ARG A 162 -16.78 -24.50 3.76
C ARG A 162 -15.96 -25.64 3.14
N GLU A 163 -14.72 -25.36 2.69
CA GLU A 163 -13.82 -26.39 2.12
C GLU A 163 -13.49 -27.50 3.14
N LYS A 164 -13.34 -27.12 4.41
CA LYS A 164 -13.02 -28.06 5.50
C LYS A 164 -14.25 -28.67 6.17
N GLU A 165 -15.46 -28.41 5.65
CA GLU A 165 -16.74 -28.86 6.22
C GLU A 165 -16.93 -28.45 7.69
N MET A 166 -16.40 -27.28 8.05
CA MET A 166 -16.46 -26.69 9.38
C MET A 166 -17.52 -25.58 9.45
N SER A 167 -18.08 -25.36 10.64
CA SER A 167 -18.97 -24.22 10.93
C SER A 167 -18.26 -23.17 11.77
N PHE A 168 -18.74 -21.91 11.73
CA PHE A 168 -18.31 -20.84 12.62
C PHE A 168 -19.45 -19.83 12.81
N VAL A 169 -19.32 -18.97 13.84
CA VAL A 169 -20.23 -17.86 14.10
C VAL A 169 -19.52 -16.55 13.74
N PRO A 170 -19.97 -15.83 12.69
CA PRO A 170 -19.34 -14.57 12.30
C PRO A 170 -19.69 -13.43 13.27
N VAL A 171 -18.67 -12.66 13.69
CA VAL A 171 -18.81 -11.45 14.50
C VAL A 171 -18.07 -10.31 13.81
N THR A 172 -18.82 -9.37 13.20
CA THR A 172 -18.28 -8.31 12.36
C THR A 172 -18.15 -6.98 13.06
N PHE A 173 -17.11 -6.23 12.73
CA PHE A 173 -16.84 -4.88 13.26
C PHE A 173 -16.43 -3.95 12.11
N ASP A 174 -16.75 -2.65 12.26
CA ASP A 174 -16.33 -1.61 11.33
C ASP A 174 -15.01 -0.93 11.73
N LYS A 175 -14.64 -1.04 13.01
CA LYS A 175 -13.44 -0.42 13.57
C LYS A 175 -12.55 -1.44 14.26
N ILE A 176 -11.23 -1.30 14.06
CA ILE A 176 -10.21 -2.16 14.67
C ILE A 176 -10.30 -2.10 16.21
N ASP A 177 -10.44 -0.92 16.79
CA ASP A 177 -10.42 -0.76 18.25
C ASP A 177 -11.62 -1.44 18.93
N ASP A 178 -12.81 -1.41 18.31
CA ASP A 178 -14.00 -2.12 18.79
C ASP A 178 -13.80 -3.64 18.71
N LEU A 179 -13.17 -4.13 17.64
CA LEU A 179 -12.83 -5.53 17.45
C LEU A 179 -11.80 -6.00 18.49
N VAL A 180 -10.72 -5.25 18.70
CA VAL A 180 -9.67 -5.55 19.69
C VAL A 180 -10.30 -5.67 21.08
N LYS A 181 -11.13 -4.70 21.45
CA LYS A 181 -11.87 -4.73 22.72
C LYS A 181 -12.77 -5.97 22.85
N ALA A 182 -13.50 -6.31 21.80
CA ALA A 182 -14.37 -7.49 21.79
C ALA A 182 -13.58 -8.80 21.96
N PHE A 183 -12.41 -8.91 21.30
CA PHE A 183 -11.52 -10.07 21.46
C PHE A 183 -10.91 -10.13 22.87
N ASP A 184 -10.47 -9.01 23.45
CA ASP A 184 -9.98 -8.95 24.82
C ASP A 184 -11.05 -9.37 25.83
N GLU A 185 -12.30 -8.93 25.64
CA GLU A 185 -13.46 -9.27 26.46
C GLU A 185 -14.00 -10.69 26.19
N SER A 186 -13.37 -11.49 25.34
CA SER A 186 -13.79 -12.86 24.94
C SER A 186 -15.22 -12.91 24.34
N LYS A 187 -15.62 -11.86 23.60
CA LYS A 187 -16.86 -11.86 22.82
C LYS A 187 -16.73 -12.67 21.52
N CYS A 188 -15.48 -12.99 21.13
CA CYS A 188 -15.14 -13.95 20.10
C CYS A 188 -13.96 -14.81 20.57
N ASP A 189 -13.94 -16.04 20.09
CA ASP A 189 -12.92 -17.03 20.42
C ASP A 189 -11.62 -16.77 19.68
N THR A 190 -11.74 -16.24 18.45
CA THR A 190 -10.60 -15.91 17.60
C THR A 190 -10.88 -14.65 16.79
N TYR A 191 -9.79 -13.95 16.43
CA TYR A 191 -9.80 -12.88 15.44
C TYR A 191 -9.01 -13.34 14.21
N THR A 192 -9.55 -13.09 13.00
CA THR A 192 -8.91 -13.41 11.74
C THR A 192 -8.69 -12.16 10.90
N ALA A 193 -7.51 -12.03 10.31
CA ALA A 193 -7.05 -10.97 9.40
C ALA A 193 -5.75 -11.40 8.70
N ASP A 194 -5.17 -10.49 7.90
CA ASP A 194 -3.81 -10.63 7.39
C ASP A 194 -2.83 -10.88 8.54
N LEU A 195 -1.87 -11.77 8.35
CA LEU A 195 -0.90 -12.15 9.40
C LEU A 195 -0.14 -10.95 9.94
N SER A 196 0.30 -10.05 9.05
CA SER A 196 0.98 -8.81 9.46
C SER A 196 0.10 -7.94 10.35
N GLN A 197 -1.21 -7.87 10.07
CA GLN A 197 -2.18 -7.18 10.89
C GLN A 197 -2.38 -7.88 12.24
N LEU A 198 -2.41 -9.22 12.29
CA LEU A 198 -2.52 -9.96 13.54
C LEU A 198 -1.33 -9.71 14.46
N TYR A 199 -0.11 -9.64 13.93
CA TYR A 199 1.08 -9.27 14.73
C TYR A 199 0.95 -7.85 15.30
N ALA A 200 0.48 -6.89 14.49
CA ALA A 200 0.25 -5.52 14.94
C ALA A 200 -0.83 -5.42 16.02
N ILE A 201 -1.94 -6.14 15.84
CA ILE A 201 -3.07 -6.16 16.78
C ILE A 201 -2.65 -6.82 18.10
N ARG A 202 -1.84 -7.89 18.06
CA ARG A 202 -1.34 -8.53 19.27
C ARG A 202 -0.65 -7.53 20.21
N LEU A 203 0.06 -6.54 19.68
CA LEU A 203 0.69 -5.50 20.49
C LEU A 203 -0.31 -4.53 21.14
N LYS A 204 -1.55 -4.45 20.65
CA LYS A 204 -2.62 -3.63 21.21
C LYS A 204 -3.46 -4.34 22.27
N LEU A 205 -3.35 -5.67 22.38
CA LEU A 205 -4.12 -6.45 23.36
C LEU A 205 -3.69 -6.08 24.78
N ALA A 206 -4.61 -6.18 25.72
CA ALA A 206 -4.34 -5.93 27.15
C ALA A 206 -3.18 -6.81 27.68
N ASN A 207 -3.13 -8.07 27.24
CA ASN A 207 -2.06 -9.02 27.56
C ASN A 207 -1.55 -9.70 26.28
N PRO A 208 -0.60 -9.10 25.52
CA PRO A 208 -0.09 -9.64 24.26
C PRO A 208 0.45 -11.07 24.35
N ASN A 209 1.00 -11.43 25.51
CA ASN A 209 1.61 -12.75 25.73
C ASN A 209 0.59 -13.88 25.98
N ASP A 210 -0.67 -13.55 26.24
CA ASP A 210 -1.75 -14.52 26.45
C ASP A 210 -2.38 -14.98 25.14
N SER A 211 -1.96 -14.40 24.02
CA SER A 211 -2.45 -14.74 22.69
C SER A 211 -1.33 -15.25 21.78
N ILE A 212 -1.70 -16.10 20.81
CA ILE A 212 -0.81 -16.66 19.80
C ILE A 212 -1.44 -16.51 18.42
N VAL A 213 -0.64 -16.14 17.43
CA VAL A 213 -1.00 -16.24 16.01
C VAL A 213 -0.76 -17.70 15.59
N LEU A 214 -1.81 -18.34 15.04
CA LEU A 214 -1.72 -19.72 14.57
C LEU A 214 -0.82 -19.82 13.32
N PRO A 215 -0.21 -20.97 13.06
CA PRO A 215 0.68 -21.16 11.92
C PRO A 215 -0.04 -21.27 10.58
N ASP A 216 -1.37 -21.47 10.61
CA ASP A 216 -2.17 -21.70 9.40
C ASP A 216 -2.32 -20.41 8.59
N VAL A 217 -2.11 -20.51 7.29
CA VAL A 217 -2.33 -19.45 6.30
C VAL A 217 -3.41 -19.90 5.35
N ILE A 218 -4.55 -19.22 5.34
CA ILE A 218 -5.75 -19.67 4.62
C ILE A 218 -6.01 -18.96 3.29
N SER A 219 -5.23 -17.90 2.98
CA SER A 219 -5.35 -17.18 1.71
C SER A 219 -4.03 -16.56 1.27
N LYS A 220 -4.03 -16.03 0.05
CA LYS A 220 -2.98 -15.12 -0.46
C LYS A 220 -3.49 -13.69 -0.39
N GLU A 221 -2.75 -12.82 0.28
CA GLU A 221 -3.07 -11.40 0.42
C GLU A 221 -1.93 -10.54 -0.19
N PRO A 222 -1.89 -10.36 -1.53
CA PRO A 222 -0.94 -9.46 -2.16
C PRO A 222 -1.37 -8.01 -1.89
N LEU A 223 -0.74 -7.36 -0.93
CA LEU A 223 -1.04 -5.97 -0.56
C LEU A 223 -0.30 -5.01 -1.48
N GLY A 224 -0.96 -3.93 -1.89
CA GLY A 224 -0.31 -2.95 -2.76
C GLY A 224 -0.97 -1.58 -2.76
N PRO A 225 -0.22 -0.55 -3.21
CA PRO A 225 -0.75 0.78 -3.42
C PRO A 225 -1.69 0.79 -4.64
N ALA A 226 -2.75 1.60 -4.55
CA ALA A 226 -3.72 1.75 -5.62
C ALA A 226 -3.95 3.22 -5.98
N VAL A 227 -4.28 3.46 -7.25
CA VAL A 227 -4.62 4.74 -7.83
C VAL A 227 -5.97 4.67 -8.56
N ARG A 228 -6.54 5.81 -8.97
CA ARG A 228 -7.73 5.83 -9.84
C ARG A 228 -7.40 5.21 -11.20
N GLN A 229 -8.36 4.52 -11.79
CA GLN A 229 -8.27 4.10 -13.20
C GLN A 229 -8.35 5.30 -14.15
N GLY A 230 -7.71 5.17 -15.32
CA GLY A 230 -7.78 6.15 -16.40
C GLY A 230 -6.73 7.27 -16.32
N ASP A 231 -5.84 7.24 -15.33
CA ASP A 231 -4.67 8.13 -15.22
C ASP A 231 -3.39 7.31 -15.33
N GLU A 232 -2.98 7.00 -16.56
CA GLU A 232 -1.83 6.15 -16.84
C GLU A 232 -0.51 6.79 -16.40
N GLN A 233 -0.40 8.12 -16.47
CA GLN A 233 0.81 8.82 -16.02
C GLN A 233 0.97 8.68 -14.52
N TRP A 234 -0.07 8.97 -13.74
CA TRP A 234 -0.04 8.83 -12.29
C TRP A 234 0.20 7.38 -11.85
N PHE A 235 -0.48 6.44 -12.51
CA PHE A 235 -0.25 5.02 -12.30
C PHE A 235 1.22 4.62 -12.51
N ASN A 236 1.84 5.07 -13.60
CA ASN A 236 3.23 4.78 -13.88
C ASN A 236 4.17 5.41 -12.85
N ILE A 237 3.91 6.64 -12.40
CA ILE A 237 4.70 7.31 -11.35
C ILE A 237 4.68 6.49 -10.05
N VAL A 238 3.49 6.09 -9.59
CA VAL A 238 3.36 5.31 -8.35
C VAL A 238 4.00 3.93 -8.48
N ARG A 239 3.78 3.24 -9.61
CA ARG A 239 4.38 1.94 -9.92
C ARG A 239 5.89 1.99 -9.96
N TRP A 240 6.46 2.91 -10.74
CA TRP A 240 7.91 3.01 -10.87
C TRP A 240 8.58 3.53 -9.60
N THR A 241 7.87 4.28 -8.76
CA THR A 241 8.39 4.60 -7.42
C THR A 241 8.53 3.33 -6.58
N LEU A 242 7.53 2.44 -6.57
CA LEU A 242 7.66 1.15 -5.88
C LEU A 242 8.83 0.32 -6.43
N PHE A 243 8.92 0.18 -7.74
CA PHE A 243 10.00 -0.59 -8.38
C PHE A 243 11.38 0.02 -8.12
N ALA A 244 11.52 1.36 -8.16
CA ALA A 244 12.77 2.03 -7.84
C ALA A 244 13.25 1.78 -6.40
N LEU A 245 12.33 1.67 -5.44
CA LEU A 245 12.70 1.31 -4.06
C LEU A 245 13.18 -0.13 -3.94
N ILE A 246 12.57 -1.06 -4.71
CA ILE A 246 12.97 -2.48 -4.76
C ILE A 246 14.33 -2.63 -5.47
N ASP A 247 14.50 -2.00 -6.66
CA ASP A 247 15.75 -2.00 -7.41
C ASP A 247 16.90 -1.34 -6.63
N ALA A 248 16.58 -0.32 -5.83
CA ALA A 248 17.55 0.33 -4.95
C ALA A 248 18.06 -0.60 -3.86
N GLU A 249 17.22 -1.46 -3.29
CA GLU A 249 17.68 -2.49 -2.35
C GLU A 249 18.59 -3.50 -3.05
N GLU A 250 18.20 -4.00 -4.21
CA GLU A 250 19.00 -4.95 -5.02
C GLU A 250 20.37 -4.36 -5.41
N SER A 251 20.39 -3.07 -5.73
CA SER A 251 21.61 -2.33 -6.09
C SER A 251 22.40 -1.76 -4.90
N GLU A 252 22.00 -2.07 -3.67
CA GLU A 252 22.60 -1.58 -2.43
C GLU A 252 22.61 -0.03 -2.27
N ILE A 253 21.67 0.64 -2.93
CA ILE A 253 21.47 2.09 -2.79
C ILE A 253 20.61 2.33 -1.55
N ARG A 254 21.14 3.03 -0.56
CA ARG A 254 20.46 3.39 0.70
C ARG A 254 20.26 4.89 0.81
N ALA A 255 19.31 5.32 1.65
CA ALA A 255 19.08 6.76 1.89
C ALA A 255 20.37 7.53 2.17
N GLY A 256 21.22 7.00 3.04
CA GLY A 256 22.48 7.64 3.43
C GLY A 256 23.59 7.56 2.40
N THR A 257 23.46 6.75 1.34
CA THR A 257 24.53 6.56 0.32
C THR A 257 24.22 7.23 -1.02
N VAL A 258 22.99 7.76 -1.21
CA VAL A 258 22.55 8.39 -2.48
C VAL A 258 23.54 9.42 -3.00
N ASP A 259 23.94 10.39 -2.16
CA ASP A 259 24.79 11.49 -2.60
C ASP A 259 26.21 11.03 -3.00
N ALA A 260 26.81 10.11 -2.23
CA ALA A 260 28.11 9.52 -2.55
C ALA A 260 28.05 8.70 -3.85
N LEU A 261 26.99 7.86 -4.01
CA LEU A 261 26.82 7.06 -5.22
C LEU A 261 26.53 7.90 -6.46
N LYS A 262 25.82 9.03 -6.32
CA LYS A 262 25.69 10.01 -7.43
C LYS A 262 27.01 10.57 -7.89
N ALA A 263 27.95 10.81 -6.97
CA ALA A 263 29.25 11.37 -7.29
C ALA A 263 30.24 10.32 -7.85
N GLU A 264 30.22 9.10 -7.35
CA GLU A 264 31.32 8.15 -7.52
C GLU A 264 30.97 6.90 -8.33
N SER A 265 29.67 6.51 -8.39
CA SER A 265 29.28 5.24 -9.01
C SER A 265 29.51 5.22 -10.52
N LYS A 266 30.14 4.14 -10.99
CA LYS A 266 30.31 3.83 -12.41
C LYS A 266 29.38 2.71 -12.89
N LYS A 267 28.59 2.11 -11.97
CA LYS A 267 27.64 1.04 -12.32
C LYS A 267 26.49 1.62 -13.11
N PRO A 268 26.19 1.17 -14.34
CA PRO A 268 25.17 1.78 -15.20
C PRO A 268 23.76 1.71 -14.63
N ASP A 269 23.39 0.64 -13.92
CA ASP A 269 22.11 0.48 -13.23
C ASP A 269 21.93 1.51 -12.11
N VAL A 270 22.94 1.65 -11.24
CA VAL A 270 22.93 2.67 -10.17
C VAL A 270 22.80 4.08 -10.76
N ARG A 271 23.55 4.37 -11.83
CA ARG A 271 23.53 5.69 -12.50
C ARG A 271 22.15 6.01 -13.08
N ARG A 272 21.46 5.01 -13.68
CA ARG A 272 20.10 5.17 -14.18
C ARG A 272 19.09 5.41 -13.05
N ILE A 273 19.13 4.60 -11.98
CA ILE A 273 18.26 4.79 -10.82
C ILE A 273 18.45 6.18 -10.19
N LEU A 274 19.71 6.66 -10.13
CA LEU A 274 20.01 7.97 -9.53
C LEU A 274 19.81 9.15 -10.50
N GLY A 275 19.32 8.92 -11.73
CA GLY A 275 19.00 9.97 -12.70
C GLY A 275 20.20 10.60 -13.39
N LEU A 276 21.34 9.91 -13.43
CA LEU A 276 22.57 10.39 -14.08
C LEU A 276 22.69 9.92 -15.55
N GLU A 277 21.86 8.97 -15.95
CA GLU A 277 21.79 8.40 -17.30
C GLU A 277 20.34 8.10 -17.70
N GLY A 278 20.01 8.31 -18.98
CA GLY A 278 18.67 8.08 -19.54
C GLY A 278 17.70 9.25 -19.32
N THR A 279 16.46 9.10 -19.84
CA THR A 279 15.39 10.10 -19.83
C THR A 279 14.21 9.69 -18.94
N PHE A 280 14.36 8.68 -18.11
CA PHE A 280 13.28 8.00 -17.37
C PHE A 280 12.43 8.92 -16.50
N GLY A 281 13.03 9.97 -15.93
CA GLY A 281 12.27 11.01 -15.23
C GLY A 281 11.35 11.77 -16.17
N ALA A 282 11.89 12.26 -17.28
CA ALA A 282 11.12 13.00 -18.29
C ALA A 282 9.99 12.14 -18.90
N ASP A 283 10.22 10.84 -19.11
CA ASP A 283 9.22 9.89 -19.63
C ASP A 283 8.03 9.72 -18.66
N LEU A 284 8.25 9.92 -17.36
CA LEU A 284 7.22 9.99 -16.32
C LEU A 284 6.65 11.40 -16.10
N GLY A 285 7.20 12.43 -16.76
CA GLY A 285 6.89 13.83 -16.49
C GLY A 285 7.49 14.37 -15.18
N LEU A 286 8.57 13.74 -14.71
CA LEU A 286 9.30 14.09 -13.47
C LEU A 286 10.70 14.60 -13.78
N ASP A 287 11.39 15.13 -12.77
CA ASP A 287 12.80 15.46 -12.87
C ASP A 287 13.67 14.20 -12.99
N ALA A 288 14.87 14.32 -13.55
CA ALA A 288 15.76 13.18 -13.77
C ALA A 288 16.08 12.40 -12.49
N ASP A 289 16.19 13.07 -11.35
CA ASP A 289 16.58 12.50 -10.07
C ASP A 289 15.40 12.06 -9.16
N TRP A 290 14.22 11.88 -9.74
CA TRP A 290 12.98 11.53 -9.02
C TRP A 290 13.17 10.29 -8.10
N ALA A 291 13.81 9.22 -8.58
CA ALA A 291 14.03 8.01 -7.81
C ALA A 291 15.08 8.23 -6.70
N ALA A 292 16.14 8.98 -6.98
CA ALA A 292 17.13 9.38 -5.97
C ALA A 292 16.48 10.15 -4.82
N ARG A 293 15.55 11.08 -5.13
CA ARG A 293 14.79 11.83 -4.11
C ARG A 293 13.89 10.91 -3.29
N ALA A 294 13.19 9.97 -3.93
CA ALA A 294 12.35 9.00 -3.25
C ALA A 294 13.18 8.14 -2.27
N ILE A 295 14.31 7.59 -2.72
CA ILE A 295 15.20 6.76 -1.90
C ILE A 295 15.80 7.57 -0.75
N LYS A 296 16.23 8.81 -1.02
CA LYS A 296 16.81 9.69 0.02
C LYS A 296 15.79 10.03 1.11
N ALA A 297 14.52 10.22 0.74
CA ALA A 297 13.46 10.61 1.67
C ALA A 297 12.91 9.44 2.51
N ALA A 298 12.80 8.24 1.93
CA ALA A 298 12.14 7.10 2.58
C ALA A 298 13.09 5.93 2.89
N GLY A 299 14.23 5.83 2.21
CA GLY A 299 15.07 4.64 2.17
C GLY A 299 14.71 3.75 0.99
N ASN A 300 15.50 2.70 0.74
CA ASN A 300 15.14 1.63 -0.16
C ASN A 300 14.09 0.70 0.49
N TYR A 301 13.55 -0.27 -0.26
CA TYR A 301 12.51 -1.17 0.25
C TYR A 301 12.96 -1.90 1.53
N GLY A 302 14.20 -2.40 1.59
CA GLY A 302 14.74 -3.09 2.76
C GLY A 302 14.81 -2.19 4.00
N GLU A 303 15.25 -0.93 3.84
CA GLU A 303 15.29 0.04 4.93
C GLU A 303 13.89 0.37 5.45
N ILE A 304 12.90 0.52 4.54
CA ILE A 304 11.50 0.75 4.89
C ILE A 304 10.94 -0.46 5.65
N PHE A 305 11.18 -1.68 5.14
CA PHE A 305 10.71 -2.92 5.77
C PHE A 305 11.31 -3.09 7.17
N GLU A 306 12.64 -3.04 7.31
CA GLU A 306 13.31 -3.29 8.57
C GLU A 306 12.91 -2.30 9.67
N ARG A 307 12.75 -1.04 9.32
CA ARG A 307 12.35 0.01 10.26
C ARG A 307 10.93 -0.14 10.77
N ASN A 308 9.99 -0.58 9.91
CA ASN A 308 8.57 -0.56 10.21
C ASN A 308 7.99 -1.92 10.58
N LEU A 309 8.47 -2.99 9.96
CA LEU A 309 7.92 -4.34 10.09
C LEU A 309 8.94 -5.35 10.62
N GLY A 310 10.21 -5.20 10.23
CA GLY A 310 11.30 -6.12 10.51
C GLY A 310 11.85 -6.01 11.94
N LYS A 311 13.08 -6.48 12.10
CA LYS A 311 13.78 -6.55 13.41
C LYS A 311 14.01 -5.19 14.07
N GLY A 312 13.99 -4.11 13.27
CA GLY A 312 14.05 -2.72 13.77
C GLY A 312 12.74 -2.21 14.37
N SER A 313 11.67 -2.99 14.33
CA SER A 313 10.34 -2.64 14.83
C SER A 313 9.88 -3.58 15.97
N ALA A 314 8.84 -3.16 16.69
CA ALA A 314 8.19 -4.00 17.71
C ALA A 314 7.48 -5.25 17.13
N LEU A 315 7.22 -5.27 15.81
CA LEU A 315 6.58 -6.41 15.14
C LEU A 315 7.56 -7.56 14.90
N ALA A 316 8.83 -7.25 14.64
CA ALA A 316 9.91 -8.20 14.38
C ALA A 316 9.54 -9.30 13.36
N ILE A 317 8.81 -8.90 12.28
CA ILE A 317 8.38 -9.82 11.24
C ILE A 317 9.59 -10.19 10.38
N GLU A 318 9.80 -11.48 10.16
CA GLU A 318 10.82 -11.97 9.22
C GLU A 318 10.43 -11.65 7.78
N ARG A 319 11.41 -11.33 6.94
CA ARG A 319 11.19 -11.00 5.51
C ARG A 319 10.44 -12.11 4.77
N GLY A 320 10.82 -13.37 4.95
CA GLY A 320 10.20 -14.51 4.27
C GLY A 320 10.08 -14.28 2.77
N ILE A 321 8.88 -14.47 2.23
CA ILE A 321 8.59 -14.24 0.80
C ILE A 321 8.68 -12.76 0.38
N ASN A 322 8.76 -11.82 1.32
CA ASN A 322 9.03 -10.41 1.07
C ASN A 322 10.54 -10.07 0.93
N ALA A 323 11.41 -11.08 0.89
CA ALA A 323 12.80 -10.91 0.52
C ALA A 323 12.94 -10.69 -1.00
N GLN A 324 14.10 -10.15 -1.42
CA GLN A 324 14.48 -10.04 -2.83
C GLN A 324 14.52 -11.43 -3.50
N TRP A 325 14.25 -11.49 -4.79
CA TRP A 325 14.25 -12.73 -5.59
C TRP A 325 15.56 -13.52 -5.49
N ASN A 326 16.70 -12.82 -5.45
CA ASN A 326 18.03 -13.42 -5.28
C ASN A 326 18.32 -13.86 -3.83
N GLY A 327 17.49 -13.49 -2.87
CA GLY A 327 17.47 -13.94 -1.48
C GLY A 327 16.37 -14.96 -1.17
N GLY A 328 15.72 -15.53 -2.20
CA GLY A 328 14.69 -16.56 -2.05
C GLY A 328 13.26 -16.02 -1.82
N GLY A 329 13.03 -14.72 -2.00
CA GLY A 329 11.73 -14.08 -1.91
C GLY A 329 11.04 -13.87 -3.26
N LEU A 330 9.95 -13.09 -3.25
CA LEU A 330 9.14 -12.76 -4.42
C LEU A 330 9.32 -11.32 -4.92
N LEU A 331 10.12 -10.50 -4.23
CA LEU A 331 10.35 -9.13 -4.71
C LEU A 331 11.22 -9.15 -5.95
N TYR A 332 10.61 -8.81 -7.07
CA TYR A 332 11.21 -8.80 -8.40
C TYR A 332 10.67 -7.59 -9.16
N ALA A 333 11.46 -6.51 -9.23
CA ALA A 333 11.10 -5.32 -9.97
C ALA A 333 11.67 -5.35 -11.40
N PRO A 334 10.94 -4.81 -12.41
CA PRO A 334 11.49 -4.58 -13.73
C PRO A 334 12.61 -3.55 -13.68
N PRO A 335 13.72 -3.75 -14.37
CA PRO A 335 14.87 -2.84 -14.31
C PRO A 335 14.59 -1.50 -14.99
N ILE A 336 15.12 -0.41 -14.43
CA ILE A 336 15.11 0.93 -15.02
C ILE A 336 16.15 0.98 -16.14
N ARG A 337 15.68 0.75 -17.40
CA ARG A 337 16.54 0.78 -18.60
C ARG A 337 15.74 1.07 -19.87
#